data_0755ed880b3ec1ab8f571cdc21affe23
#
_entry.id   0755ed880b3ec1ab8f571cdc21affe23
#
_cell.length_a   1.000
_cell.length_b   1.000
_cell.length_c   1.000
_cell.angle_alpha   90.00
_cell.angle_beta   90.00
_cell.angle_gamma   90.00
#
_symmetry.space_group_name_H-M   'P 1'
#
loop_
_entity.id
_entity.type
_entity.pdbx_description
1 polymer ?
#
loop_
_entity_poly.entity_id
_entity_poly.type
_entity_poly.pdbx_seq_one_letter_code
_entity_poly.pdbx_strand_id
1 'polypeptide(L)'
;VTTSSPSSTPTTALVTGGTGGIGAAIVRRLAAQGHNVVLTYRSNAEAAAKLVTEIEELGVRGAAHRVDLCDVDQLGDLARNTTADFGGLSILVHAAGPHVPMVHLSRVEPSTYAQHLNDEATAFFAVVQACLPALRDASGSVVAVTTAATDRYPVRDGLSAGTKGAVEALVRGFAAEEGRYGVRFNAVGPGMLTDGMAERLISSQSLDQRALDVTMSRIPLQKFGTAVDIAEAVCFLASDKAGFVTGQKLNVDGGYTV
;
A
#
# COMPACT_ATOMS: atom_id res chain seq x y z
N VAL A 1 30.15 20.02 -6.24
CA VAL A 1 29.31 18.96 -5.74
C VAL A 1 29.24 19.10 -4.23
N THR A 2 28.27 19.84 -3.73
CA THR A 2 28.02 19.97 -2.29
C THR A 2 27.32 18.69 -1.84
N THR A 3 28.01 17.85 -1.10
CA THR A 3 27.42 16.75 -0.34
C THR A 3 26.62 17.35 0.79
N SER A 4 25.30 17.48 0.61
CA SER A 4 24.39 17.76 1.71
C SER A 4 24.43 16.56 2.66
N SER A 5 24.89 16.78 3.89
CA SER A 5 24.73 15.81 4.98
C SER A 5 23.24 15.50 5.13
N PRO A 6 22.84 14.22 5.36
CA PRO A 6 21.45 13.91 5.56
C PRO A 6 20.91 14.70 6.75
N SER A 7 19.76 15.34 6.58
CA SER A 7 19.09 16.06 7.66
C SER A 7 18.85 15.07 8.81
N SER A 8 19.27 15.45 10.02
CA SER A 8 19.31 14.61 11.21
C SER A 8 17.93 14.31 11.84
N THR A 9 16.86 14.68 11.17
CA THR A 9 15.48 14.42 11.68
C THR A 9 14.88 13.23 10.93
N PRO A 10 14.51 12.15 11.62
CA PRO A 10 13.83 11.02 10.99
C PRO A 10 12.56 11.49 10.28
N THR A 11 12.40 11.12 9.01
CA THR A 11 11.15 11.38 8.28
C THR A 11 10.06 10.44 8.76
N THR A 12 8.79 10.86 8.65
CA THR A 12 7.63 10.10 9.13
C THR A 12 6.86 9.49 7.96
N ALA A 13 6.54 8.22 8.10
CA ALA A 13 5.70 7.48 7.16
C ALA A 13 4.36 7.10 7.81
N LEU A 14 3.28 7.26 7.08
CA LEU A 14 1.95 6.73 7.42
C LEU A 14 1.64 5.53 6.51
N VAL A 15 1.33 4.38 7.11
CA VAL A 15 0.99 3.14 6.39
C VAL A 15 -0.44 2.73 6.72
N THR A 16 -1.36 2.83 5.78
CA THR A 16 -2.71 2.29 5.97
C THR A 16 -2.72 0.77 5.81
N GLY A 17 -3.53 0.08 6.60
CA GLY A 17 -3.57 -1.39 6.58
C GLY A 17 -2.28 -2.05 7.10
N GLY A 18 -1.56 -1.38 8.02
CA GLY A 18 -0.25 -1.79 8.50
C GLY A 18 -0.21 -3.16 9.20
N THR A 19 -1.35 -3.71 9.62
CA THR A 19 -1.42 -5.07 10.22
C THR A 19 -1.66 -6.18 9.20
N GLY A 20 -1.87 -5.87 7.93
CA GLY A 20 -1.93 -6.85 6.83
C GLY A 20 -0.55 -7.41 6.49
N GLY A 21 -0.47 -8.54 5.78
CA GLY A 21 0.81 -9.17 5.43
C GLY A 21 1.78 -8.21 4.73
N ILE A 22 1.35 -7.58 3.64
CA ILE A 22 2.15 -6.59 2.90
C ILE A 22 2.39 -5.34 3.75
N GLY A 23 1.34 -4.81 4.40
CA GLY A 23 1.45 -3.60 5.22
C GLY A 23 2.47 -3.76 6.36
N ALA A 24 2.47 -4.90 7.05
CA ALA A 24 3.41 -5.18 8.14
C ALA A 24 4.86 -5.29 7.63
N ALA A 25 5.08 -5.89 6.46
CA ALA A 25 6.40 -5.94 5.84
C ALA A 25 6.90 -4.53 5.47
N ILE A 26 6.02 -3.68 4.93
CA ILE A 26 6.33 -2.28 4.61
C ILE A 26 6.67 -1.49 5.87
N VAL A 27 5.88 -1.62 6.94
CA VAL A 27 6.11 -0.95 8.24
C VAL A 27 7.50 -1.31 8.77
N ARG A 28 7.84 -2.61 8.84
CA ARG A 28 9.17 -3.06 9.29
C ARG A 28 10.29 -2.53 8.41
N ARG A 29 10.08 -2.51 7.09
CA ARG A 29 11.11 -2.08 6.15
C ARG A 29 11.38 -0.58 6.24
N LEU A 30 10.34 0.25 6.36
CA LEU A 30 10.48 1.70 6.58
C LEU A 30 11.17 2.00 7.91
N ALA A 31 10.78 1.31 8.99
CA ALA A 31 11.42 1.45 10.30
C ALA A 31 12.91 1.07 10.26
N ALA A 32 13.25 -0.04 9.57
CA ALA A 32 14.66 -0.45 9.38
C ALA A 32 15.49 0.54 8.55
N GLN A 33 14.83 1.41 7.77
CA GLN A 33 15.47 2.52 7.05
C GLN A 33 15.58 3.80 7.89
N GLY A 34 15.13 3.78 9.15
CA GLY A 34 15.22 4.91 10.08
C GLY A 34 14.03 5.87 10.02
N HIS A 35 12.93 5.51 9.37
CA HIS A 35 11.71 6.32 9.37
C HIS A 35 10.90 6.08 10.64
N ASN A 36 10.34 7.13 11.23
CA ASN A 36 9.23 6.99 12.17
C ASN A 36 8.01 6.44 11.41
N VAL A 37 7.24 5.54 12.02
CA VAL A 37 6.12 4.92 11.33
C VAL A 37 4.83 5.02 12.13
N VAL A 38 3.83 5.64 11.55
CA VAL A 38 2.44 5.59 12.01
C VAL A 38 1.70 4.56 11.14
N LEU A 39 0.98 3.65 11.76
CA LEU A 39 0.20 2.66 11.02
C LEU A 39 -1.28 2.69 11.38
N THR A 40 -2.14 2.36 10.42
CA THR A 40 -3.56 2.16 10.72
C THR A 40 -3.95 0.69 10.67
N TYR A 41 -4.95 0.35 11.46
CA TYR A 41 -5.57 -0.98 11.47
C TYR A 41 -7.09 -0.87 11.64
N ARG A 42 -7.82 -1.93 11.25
CA ARG A 42 -9.29 -1.98 11.37
C ARG A 42 -9.74 -2.72 12.64
N SER A 43 -9.21 -3.91 12.88
CA SER A 43 -9.70 -4.81 13.94
C SER A 43 -8.62 -5.48 14.78
N ASN A 44 -7.41 -5.65 14.27
CA ASN A 44 -6.37 -6.42 14.97
C ASN A 44 -5.45 -5.49 15.78
N ALA A 45 -5.93 -5.08 16.97
CA ALA A 45 -5.20 -4.19 17.88
C ALA A 45 -3.94 -4.86 18.47
N GLU A 46 -3.98 -6.18 18.72
CA GLU A 46 -2.85 -6.92 19.26
C GLU A 46 -1.68 -6.94 18.26
N ALA A 47 -1.95 -7.29 16.99
CA ALA A 47 -0.93 -7.25 15.95
C ALA A 47 -0.38 -5.83 15.74
N ALA A 48 -1.22 -4.79 15.86
CA ALA A 48 -0.80 -3.41 15.76
C ALA A 48 0.14 -3.01 16.89
N ALA A 49 -0.20 -3.33 18.14
CA ALA A 49 0.64 -3.07 19.32
C ALA A 49 1.98 -3.80 19.23
N LYS A 50 1.96 -5.09 18.87
CA LYS A 50 3.17 -5.88 18.65
C LYS A 50 4.08 -5.25 17.59
N LEU A 51 3.51 -4.81 16.48
CA LEU A 51 4.27 -4.20 15.39
C LEU A 51 4.89 -2.85 15.82
N VAL A 52 4.18 -2.06 16.62
CA VAL A 52 4.75 -0.83 17.21
C VAL A 52 5.96 -1.15 18.08
N THR A 53 5.86 -2.14 18.97
CA THR A 53 7.00 -2.58 19.78
C THR A 53 8.19 -3.03 18.91
N GLU A 54 7.94 -3.84 17.88
CA GLU A 54 8.99 -4.33 16.96
C GLU A 54 9.74 -3.16 16.26
N ILE A 55 9.03 -2.12 15.83
CA ILE A 55 9.69 -0.98 15.16
C ILE A 55 10.38 -0.05 16.15
N GLU A 56 9.89 0.09 17.37
CA GLU A 56 10.54 0.88 18.42
C GLU A 56 11.87 0.24 18.87
N GLU A 57 11.97 -1.09 18.84
CA GLU A 57 13.22 -1.82 19.07
C GLU A 57 14.29 -1.50 18.00
N LEU A 58 13.90 -1.01 16.82
CA LEU A 58 14.82 -0.52 15.78
C LEU A 58 15.30 0.94 16.03
N GLY A 59 14.84 1.58 17.11
CA GLY A 59 15.26 2.92 17.51
C GLY A 59 14.48 4.06 16.84
N VAL A 60 13.36 3.75 16.19
CA VAL A 60 12.44 4.75 15.61
C VAL A 60 11.17 4.85 16.44
N ARG A 61 10.40 5.93 16.24
CA ARG A 61 9.10 6.09 16.92
C ARG A 61 8.01 5.38 16.13
N GLY A 62 7.10 4.71 16.86
CA GLY A 62 5.95 4.03 16.30
C GLY A 62 4.63 4.50 16.91
N ALA A 63 3.54 4.48 16.13
CA ALA A 63 2.18 4.62 16.63
C ALA A 63 1.21 3.80 15.77
N ALA A 64 0.13 3.32 16.40
CA ALA A 64 -0.92 2.59 15.70
C ALA A 64 -2.30 3.18 16.04
N HIS A 65 -3.10 3.45 15.01
CA HIS A 65 -4.43 4.01 15.14
C HIS A 65 -5.48 3.09 14.52
N ARG A 66 -6.56 2.87 15.26
CA ARG A 66 -7.74 2.23 14.69
C ARG A 66 -8.54 3.29 13.94
N VAL A 67 -8.65 3.14 12.61
CA VAL A 67 -9.30 4.12 11.75
C VAL A 67 -10.18 3.42 10.71
N ASP A 68 -11.38 3.93 10.50
CA ASP A 68 -12.18 3.63 9.32
C ASP A 68 -11.74 4.59 8.20
N LEU A 69 -11.17 4.05 7.13
CA LEU A 69 -10.65 4.86 6.03
C LEU A 69 -11.75 5.50 5.15
N CYS A 70 -13.02 5.17 5.41
CA CYS A 70 -14.18 5.83 4.81
C CYS A 70 -14.73 6.98 5.67
N ASP A 71 -14.21 7.17 6.88
CA ASP A 71 -14.59 8.25 7.79
C ASP A 71 -13.63 9.44 7.65
N VAL A 72 -14.10 10.49 7.00
CA VAL A 72 -13.29 11.68 6.66
C VAL A 72 -12.83 12.44 7.91
N ASP A 73 -13.63 12.45 8.97
CA ASP A 73 -13.28 13.14 10.22
C ASP A 73 -12.15 12.40 10.93
N GLN A 74 -12.22 11.06 11.04
CA GLN A 74 -11.13 10.24 11.57
C GLN A 74 -9.83 10.39 10.77
N LEU A 75 -9.92 10.50 9.45
CA LEU A 75 -8.75 10.73 8.60
C LEU A 75 -8.13 12.10 8.82
N GLY A 76 -8.96 13.14 9.00
CA GLY A 76 -8.51 14.48 9.33
C GLY A 76 -7.78 14.51 10.67
N ASP A 77 -8.31 13.83 11.70
CA ASP A 77 -7.67 13.70 13.00
C ASP A 77 -6.35 12.94 12.91
N LEU A 78 -6.33 11.82 12.18
CA LEU A 78 -5.13 11.03 11.96
C LEU A 78 -3.99 11.85 11.34
N ALA A 79 -4.28 12.60 10.28
CA ALA A 79 -3.29 13.41 9.58
C ALA A 79 -2.75 14.54 10.47
N ARG A 80 -3.64 15.23 11.20
CA ARG A 80 -3.25 16.29 12.16
C ARG A 80 -2.38 15.75 13.28
N ASN A 81 -2.81 14.66 13.93
CA ASN A 81 -2.08 14.05 15.04
C ASN A 81 -0.73 13.50 14.58
N THR A 82 -0.67 12.83 13.43
CA THR A 82 0.59 12.37 12.85
C THR A 82 1.57 13.53 12.65
N THR A 83 1.11 14.63 12.07
CA THR A 83 1.95 15.82 11.83
C THR A 83 2.41 16.46 13.14
N ALA A 84 1.51 16.60 14.12
CA ALA A 84 1.83 17.22 15.41
C ALA A 84 2.78 16.37 16.25
N ASP A 85 2.51 15.06 16.36
CA ASP A 85 3.26 14.18 17.25
C ASP A 85 4.62 13.76 16.65
N PHE A 86 4.73 13.66 15.34
CA PHE A 86 5.93 13.17 14.66
C PHE A 86 6.72 14.27 13.92
N GLY A 87 6.23 15.51 13.92
CA GLY A 87 6.92 16.65 13.32
C GLY A 87 6.81 16.74 11.79
N GLY A 88 5.82 16.08 11.20
CA GLY A 88 5.54 16.10 9.76
C GLY A 88 5.12 14.74 9.23
N LEU A 89 4.75 14.72 7.95
CA LEU A 89 4.42 13.49 7.19
C LEU A 89 5.01 13.59 5.79
N SER A 90 6.00 12.76 5.47
CA SER A 90 6.70 12.78 4.19
C SER A 90 6.42 11.57 3.30
N ILE A 91 5.93 10.46 3.87
CA ILE A 91 5.63 9.24 3.13
C ILE A 91 4.22 8.77 3.50
N LEU A 92 3.38 8.56 2.49
CA LEU A 92 2.10 7.88 2.64
C LEU A 92 2.14 6.57 1.84
N VAL A 93 1.91 5.44 2.52
CA VAL A 93 1.72 4.15 1.86
C VAL A 93 0.29 3.67 2.08
N HIS A 94 -0.45 3.48 0.99
CA HIS A 94 -1.78 2.89 1.04
C HIS A 94 -1.69 1.40 0.73
N ALA A 95 -1.71 0.58 1.80
CA ALA A 95 -1.69 -0.89 1.71
C ALA A 95 -2.96 -1.53 2.31
N ALA A 96 -3.96 -0.70 2.65
CA ALA A 96 -5.28 -1.18 3.05
C ALA A 96 -6.11 -1.59 1.83
N GLY A 97 -7.01 -2.52 2.03
CA GLY A 97 -8.00 -2.93 1.04
C GLY A 97 -8.94 -4.00 1.63
N PRO A 98 -10.15 -4.16 1.07
CA PRO A 98 -11.09 -5.18 1.51
C PRO A 98 -10.59 -6.59 1.14
N HIS A 99 -11.13 -7.60 1.82
CA HIS A 99 -10.98 -8.98 1.37
C HIS A 99 -11.71 -9.17 0.03
N VAL A 100 -11.03 -9.75 -0.95
CA VAL A 100 -11.58 -9.95 -2.30
C VAL A 100 -11.95 -11.42 -2.51
N PRO A 101 -13.24 -11.78 -2.58
CA PRO A 101 -13.65 -13.11 -2.95
C PRO A 101 -13.43 -13.36 -4.45
N MET A 102 -12.94 -14.56 -4.80
CA MET A 102 -12.66 -14.97 -6.18
C MET A 102 -13.96 -15.42 -6.86
N VAL A 103 -14.71 -14.48 -7.43
CA VAL A 103 -16.01 -14.73 -8.09
C VAL A 103 -16.06 -14.16 -9.51
N HIS A 104 -16.83 -14.81 -10.40
CA HIS A 104 -17.09 -14.27 -11.73
C HIS A 104 -17.87 -12.95 -11.63
N LEU A 105 -17.47 -11.93 -12.39
CA LEU A 105 -18.16 -10.62 -12.42
C LEU A 105 -19.66 -10.72 -12.67
N SER A 106 -20.09 -11.69 -13.48
CA SER A 106 -21.53 -11.93 -13.74
C SER A 106 -22.33 -12.41 -12.52
N ARG A 107 -21.66 -12.73 -11.40
CA ARG A 107 -22.26 -13.15 -10.14
C ARG A 107 -22.06 -12.14 -9.01
N VAL A 108 -21.44 -11.01 -9.31
CA VAL A 108 -21.23 -9.93 -8.36
C VAL A 108 -22.45 -9.02 -8.39
N GLU A 109 -23.09 -8.85 -7.24
CA GLU A 109 -24.19 -7.89 -7.11
C GLU A 109 -23.65 -6.46 -7.25
N PRO A 110 -24.39 -5.54 -7.93
CA PRO A 110 -23.97 -4.14 -8.10
C PRO A 110 -23.66 -3.43 -6.77
N SER A 111 -24.42 -3.71 -5.72
CA SER A 111 -24.18 -3.16 -4.37
C SER A 111 -22.85 -3.64 -3.77
N THR A 112 -22.48 -4.91 -3.98
CA THR A 112 -21.18 -5.47 -3.55
C THR A 112 -20.05 -4.76 -4.27
N TYR A 113 -20.16 -4.54 -5.59
CA TYR A 113 -19.14 -3.81 -6.34
C TYR A 113 -19.02 -2.34 -5.86
N ALA A 114 -20.15 -1.67 -5.62
CA ALA A 114 -20.16 -0.30 -5.10
C ALA A 114 -19.48 -0.21 -3.72
N GLN A 115 -19.73 -1.18 -2.83
CA GLN A 115 -19.06 -1.23 -1.53
C GLN A 115 -17.54 -1.44 -1.68
N HIS A 116 -17.11 -2.37 -2.54
CA HIS A 116 -15.68 -2.58 -2.81
C HIS A 116 -15.01 -1.34 -3.39
N LEU A 117 -15.69 -0.61 -4.30
CA LEU A 117 -15.18 0.65 -4.85
C LEU A 117 -15.02 1.72 -3.76
N ASN A 118 -15.98 1.79 -2.83
CA ASN A 118 -15.92 2.69 -1.68
C ASN A 118 -14.74 2.32 -0.75
N ASP A 119 -14.62 1.06 -0.37
CA ASP A 119 -13.60 0.57 0.56
C ASP A 119 -12.17 0.61 -0.03
N GLU A 120 -12.03 0.70 -1.34
CA GLU A 120 -10.74 0.75 -2.04
C GLU A 120 -10.44 2.15 -2.57
N ALA A 121 -11.16 2.60 -3.61
CA ALA A 121 -10.80 3.80 -4.34
C ALA A 121 -11.23 5.08 -3.61
N THR A 122 -12.45 5.12 -3.04
CA THR A 122 -12.91 6.27 -2.26
C THR A 122 -12.08 6.41 -0.99
N ALA A 123 -11.76 5.31 -0.31
CA ALA A 123 -10.88 5.31 0.86
C ALA A 123 -9.48 5.83 0.52
N PHE A 124 -8.87 5.37 -0.58
CA PHE A 124 -7.58 5.89 -1.05
C PHE A 124 -7.64 7.40 -1.28
N PHE A 125 -8.65 7.87 -2.01
CA PHE A 125 -8.83 9.29 -2.29
C PHE A 125 -8.96 10.11 -1.00
N ALA A 126 -9.78 9.67 -0.05
CA ALA A 126 -10.00 10.36 1.22
C ALA A 126 -8.72 10.42 2.09
N VAL A 127 -7.96 9.32 2.16
CA VAL A 127 -6.67 9.29 2.88
C VAL A 127 -5.67 10.26 2.25
N VAL A 128 -5.56 10.27 0.92
CA VAL A 128 -4.68 11.21 0.22
C VAL A 128 -5.09 12.65 0.51
N GLN A 129 -6.38 12.98 0.39
CA GLN A 129 -6.90 14.33 0.64
C GLN A 129 -6.56 14.82 2.05
N ALA A 130 -6.72 13.97 3.07
CA ALA A 130 -6.41 14.33 4.46
C ALA A 130 -4.91 14.58 4.67
N CYS A 131 -4.04 13.85 3.96
CA CYS A 131 -2.59 13.94 4.10
C CYS A 131 -1.92 14.98 3.19
N LEU A 132 -2.59 15.47 2.14
CA LEU A 132 -2.00 16.37 1.14
C LEU A 132 -1.30 17.61 1.72
N PRO A 133 -1.86 18.33 2.72
CA PRO A 133 -1.17 19.50 3.27
C PRO A 133 0.24 19.15 3.77
N ALA A 134 0.35 18.13 4.62
CA ALA A 134 1.64 17.71 5.18
C ALA A 134 2.58 17.13 4.13
N LEU A 135 2.05 16.39 3.14
CA LEU A 135 2.85 15.86 2.02
C LEU A 135 3.41 16.97 1.13
N ARG A 136 2.65 18.05 0.89
CA ARG A 136 3.12 19.23 0.14
C ARG A 136 4.23 19.96 0.89
N ASP A 137 4.06 20.16 2.20
CA ASP A 137 5.08 20.81 3.05
C ASP A 137 6.41 20.03 3.02
N ALA A 138 6.33 18.70 2.93
CA ALA A 138 7.50 17.83 2.91
C ALA A 138 8.05 17.53 1.49
N SER A 139 7.37 17.98 0.40
CA SER A 139 7.63 17.48 -0.97
C SER A 139 7.66 15.95 -1.02
N GLY A 140 6.67 15.34 -0.39
CA GLY A 140 6.65 13.94 0.01
C GLY A 140 6.37 12.93 -1.10
N SER A 141 6.08 11.69 -0.72
CA SER A 141 5.81 10.59 -1.63
C SER A 141 4.61 9.77 -1.20
N VAL A 142 3.77 9.40 -2.15
CA VAL A 142 2.64 8.48 -1.98
C VAL A 142 2.86 7.22 -2.80
N VAL A 143 2.71 6.05 -2.17
CA VAL A 143 2.77 4.76 -2.86
C VAL A 143 1.52 3.94 -2.55
N ALA A 144 0.75 3.59 -3.57
CA ALA A 144 -0.41 2.72 -3.45
C ALA A 144 -0.05 1.27 -3.78
N VAL A 145 -0.45 0.33 -2.92
CA VAL A 145 -0.35 -1.10 -3.23
C VAL A 145 -1.61 -1.51 -3.98
N THR A 146 -1.46 -1.79 -5.27
CA THR A 146 -2.55 -2.17 -6.18
C THR A 146 -2.51 -3.66 -6.53
N THR A 147 -2.46 -4.02 -7.81
CA THR A 147 -2.38 -5.41 -8.26
C THR A 147 -1.82 -5.49 -9.69
N ALA A 148 -1.10 -6.55 -10.01
CA ALA A 148 -0.72 -6.88 -11.39
C ALA A 148 -1.94 -7.28 -12.25
N ALA A 149 -3.06 -7.62 -11.62
CA ALA A 149 -4.30 -8.05 -12.28
C ALA A 149 -4.95 -6.98 -13.17
N THR A 150 -4.59 -5.71 -13.04
CA THR A 150 -5.05 -4.64 -13.93
C THR A 150 -4.38 -4.68 -15.30
N ASP A 151 -3.19 -5.28 -15.41
CA ASP A 151 -2.45 -5.43 -16.69
C ASP A 151 -2.70 -6.79 -17.32
N ARG A 152 -2.75 -7.86 -16.52
CA ARG A 152 -3.11 -9.19 -16.98
C ARG A 152 -4.17 -9.79 -16.07
N TYR A 153 -5.41 -9.76 -16.56
CA TYR A 153 -6.59 -10.09 -15.78
C TYR A 153 -6.71 -11.59 -15.47
N PRO A 154 -6.69 -12.00 -14.19
CA PRO A 154 -7.03 -13.36 -13.78
C PRO A 154 -8.55 -13.53 -13.74
N VAL A 155 -9.05 -14.64 -14.25
CA VAL A 155 -10.49 -14.95 -14.18
C VAL A 155 -10.96 -14.97 -12.72
N ARG A 156 -12.09 -14.34 -12.44
CA ARG A 156 -12.73 -14.17 -11.13
C ARG A 156 -12.10 -13.11 -10.20
N ASP A 157 -11.10 -12.35 -10.64
CA ASP A 157 -10.48 -11.28 -9.85
C ASP A 157 -11.03 -9.87 -10.18
N GLY A 158 -12.26 -9.79 -10.70
CA GLY A 158 -12.82 -8.52 -11.16
C GLY A 158 -13.11 -7.49 -10.09
N LEU A 159 -13.42 -7.92 -8.86
CA LEU A 159 -13.58 -7.01 -7.73
C LEU A 159 -12.25 -6.33 -7.38
N SER A 160 -11.12 -7.05 -7.41
CA SER A 160 -9.80 -6.50 -7.18
C SER A 160 -9.35 -5.61 -8.34
N ALA A 161 -9.29 -6.17 -9.55
CA ALA A 161 -8.77 -5.44 -10.71
C ALA A 161 -9.59 -4.18 -11.03
N GLY A 162 -10.92 -4.24 -10.93
CA GLY A 162 -11.80 -3.11 -11.22
C GLY A 162 -11.61 -1.95 -10.25
N THR A 163 -11.56 -2.21 -8.96
CA THR A 163 -11.44 -1.17 -7.93
C THR A 163 -10.00 -0.62 -7.84
N LYS A 164 -9.00 -1.49 -7.95
CA LYS A 164 -7.58 -1.07 -7.95
C LYS A 164 -7.19 -0.34 -9.23
N GLY A 165 -7.83 -0.63 -10.37
CA GLY A 165 -7.69 0.15 -11.59
C GLY A 165 -8.13 1.61 -11.41
N ALA A 166 -9.17 1.86 -10.60
CA ALA A 166 -9.57 3.21 -10.23
C ALA A 166 -8.50 3.90 -9.36
N VAL A 167 -7.89 3.19 -8.40
CA VAL A 167 -6.76 3.71 -7.61
C VAL A 167 -5.58 4.07 -8.52
N GLU A 168 -5.23 3.24 -9.50
CA GLU A 168 -4.15 3.51 -10.45
C GLU A 168 -4.43 4.75 -11.32
N ALA A 169 -5.69 4.98 -11.69
CA ALA A 169 -6.10 6.21 -12.38
C ALA A 169 -5.92 7.44 -11.49
N LEU A 170 -6.31 7.36 -10.21
CA LEU A 170 -6.12 8.43 -9.22
C LEU A 170 -4.62 8.70 -8.97
N VAL A 171 -3.77 7.68 -8.87
CA VAL A 171 -2.32 7.84 -8.75
C VAL A 171 -1.76 8.69 -9.89
N ARG A 172 -2.16 8.44 -11.14
CA ARG A 172 -1.74 9.24 -12.29
C ARG A 172 -2.28 10.67 -12.23
N GLY A 173 -3.55 10.84 -11.83
CA GLY A 173 -4.17 12.15 -11.67
C GLY A 173 -3.43 13.00 -10.62
N PHE A 174 -3.24 12.47 -9.42
CA PHE A 174 -2.49 13.14 -8.36
C PHE A 174 -1.04 13.42 -8.75
N ALA A 175 -0.37 12.49 -9.45
CA ALA A 175 1.00 12.71 -9.93
C ALA A 175 1.08 13.94 -10.85
N ALA A 176 0.12 14.11 -11.75
CA ALA A 176 0.06 15.23 -12.67
C ALA A 176 -0.25 16.56 -11.95
N GLU A 177 -1.15 16.54 -10.96
CA GLU A 177 -1.61 17.74 -10.27
C GLU A 177 -0.68 18.19 -9.13
N GLU A 178 -0.13 17.25 -8.37
CA GLU A 178 0.65 17.49 -7.15
C GLU A 178 2.17 17.58 -7.41
N GLY A 179 2.62 17.19 -8.58
CA GLY A 179 4.03 17.31 -8.99
C GLY A 179 4.59 18.73 -8.89
N ARG A 180 3.75 19.77 -9.07
CA ARG A 180 4.11 21.17 -8.87
C ARG A 180 4.51 21.52 -7.43
N TYR A 181 4.10 20.71 -6.46
CA TYR A 181 4.51 20.83 -5.05
C TYR A 181 5.65 19.87 -4.68
N GLY A 182 6.21 19.16 -5.65
CA GLY A 182 7.25 18.15 -5.43
C GLY A 182 6.74 16.82 -4.91
N VAL A 183 5.41 16.63 -4.77
CA VAL A 183 4.82 15.38 -4.27
C VAL A 183 4.77 14.35 -5.39
N ARG A 184 5.34 13.16 -5.14
CA ARG A 184 5.34 12.05 -6.09
C ARG A 184 4.27 11.02 -5.74
N PHE A 185 3.62 10.46 -6.76
CA PHE A 185 2.58 9.44 -6.61
C PHE A 185 2.92 8.25 -7.51
N ASN A 186 3.04 7.05 -6.92
CA ASN A 186 3.31 5.83 -7.65
C ASN A 186 2.48 4.67 -7.11
N ALA A 187 2.46 3.57 -7.83
CA ALA A 187 1.80 2.34 -7.43
C ALA A 187 2.77 1.15 -7.51
N VAL A 188 2.57 0.16 -6.65
CA VAL A 188 3.17 -1.17 -6.76
C VAL A 188 2.06 -2.16 -7.02
N GLY A 189 2.20 -2.97 -8.07
CA GLY A 189 1.25 -4.02 -8.46
C GLY A 189 1.79 -5.41 -8.09
N PRO A 190 1.40 -5.98 -6.93
CA PRO A 190 1.78 -7.34 -6.58
C PRO A 190 1.22 -8.37 -7.55
N GLY A 191 2.03 -9.39 -7.86
CA GLY A 191 1.56 -10.64 -8.41
C GLY A 191 1.10 -11.62 -7.33
N MET A 192 1.19 -12.92 -7.61
CA MET A 192 0.87 -13.96 -6.63
C MET A 192 1.98 -14.04 -5.56
N LEU A 193 1.57 -14.01 -4.30
CA LEU A 193 2.46 -14.09 -3.14
C LEU A 193 2.23 -15.39 -2.37
N THR A 194 3.19 -15.80 -1.55
CA THR A 194 3.06 -16.96 -0.65
C THR A 194 2.44 -16.61 0.70
N ASP A 195 2.41 -15.32 1.05
CA ASP A 195 1.96 -14.80 2.35
C ASP A 195 0.75 -13.85 2.23
N GLY A 196 0.16 -13.47 3.35
CA GLY A 196 -0.95 -12.53 3.40
C GLY A 196 -2.27 -13.07 2.81
N MET A 197 -2.81 -12.42 1.79
CA MET A 197 -4.08 -12.83 1.17
C MET A 197 -3.94 -14.16 0.41
N ALA A 198 -2.78 -14.41 -0.23
CA ALA A 198 -2.52 -15.65 -0.95
C ALA A 198 -2.48 -16.84 0.02
N GLU A 199 -1.84 -16.71 1.19
CA GLU A 199 -1.85 -17.73 2.23
C GLU A 199 -3.29 -18.09 2.67
N ARG A 200 -4.16 -17.08 2.81
CA ARG A 200 -5.58 -17.28 3.14
C ARG A 200 -6.34 -17.99 2.02
N LEU A 201 -6.07 -17.67 0.76
CA LEU A 201 -6.71 -18.30 -0.40
C LEU A 201 -6.26 -19.77 -0.54
N ILE A 202 -4.99 -20.06 -0.24
CA ILE A 202 -4.44 -21.42 -0.23
C ILE A 202 -5.02 -22.22 0.96
N SER A 203 -4.98 -21.67 2.17
CA SER A 203 -5.45 -22.34 3.39
C SER A 203 -6.98 -22.57 3.39
N SER A 204 -7.76 -21.68 2.77
CA SER A 204 -9.20 -21.82 2.60
C SER A 204 -9.61 -22.77 1.48
N GLN A 205 -8.66 -23.41 0.79
CA GLN A 205 -8.89 -24.24 -0.41
C GLN A 205 -9.66 -23.52 -1.53
N SER A 206 -9.63 -22.18 -1.53
CA SER A 206 -10.21 -21.36 -2.62
C SER A 206 -9.40 -21.48 -3.91
N LEU A 207 -8.13 -21.91 -3.80
CA LEU A 207 -7.24 -22.29 -4.89
C LEU A 207 -6.77 -23.74 -4.64
N ASP A 208 -7.07 -24.64 -5.58
CA ASP A 208 -6.54 -26.00 -5.56
C ASP A 208 -5.08 -26.06 -6.08
N GLN A 209 -4.37 -27.15 -5.82
CA GLN A 209 -2.98 -27.32 -6.23
C GLN A 209 -2.79 -27.15 -7.74
N ARG A 210 -3.75 -27.62 -8.55
CA ARG A 210 -3.72 -27.48 -10.01
C ARG A 210 -3.80 -26.01 -10.44
N ALA A 211 -4.63 -25.19 -9.76
CA ALA A 211 -4.72 -23.76 -10.05
C ALA A 211 -3.42 -23.04 -9.67
N LEU A 212 -2.77 -23.44 -8.58
CA LEU A 212 -1.45 -22.91 -8.18
C LEU A 212 -0.37 -23.27 -9.19
N ASP A 213 -0.31 -24.54 -9.64
CA ASP A 213 0.65 -25.01 -10.62
C ASP A 213 0.47 -24.30 -11.99
N VAL A 214 -0.79 -24.11 -12.43
CA VAL A 214 -1.11 -23.34 -13.64
C VAL A 214 -0.70 -21.87 -13.49
N THR A 215 -0.92 -21.28 -12.31
CA THR A 215 -0.50 -19.90 -12.07
C THR A 215 1.02 -19.78 -12.08
N MET A 216 1.71 -20.69 -11.40
CA MET A 216 3.18 -20.72 -11.36
C MET A 216 3.80 -20.92 -12.75
N SER A 217 3.22 -21.78 -13.58
CA SER A 217 3.71 -22.00 -14.96
C SER A 217 3.62 -20.76 -15.85
N ARG A 218 2.81 -19.77 -15.48
CA ARG A 218 2.65 -18.49 -16.19
C ARG A 218 3.56 -17.39 -15.67
N ILE A 219 4.29 -17.64 -14.59
CA ILE A 219 5.24 -16.71 -14.00
C ILE A 219 6.64 -17.05 -14.52
N PRO A 220 7.30 -16.20 -15.32
CA PRO A 220 8.63 -16.47 -15.86
C PRO A 220 9.68 -16.85 -14.82
N LEU A 221 9.65 -16.23 -13.62
CA LEU A 221 10.58 -16.57 -12.53
C LEU A 221 10.24 -17.88 -11.80
N GLN A 222 9.15 -18.59 -12.19
CA GLN A 222 8.75 -19.91 -11.66
C GLN A 222 8.68 -19.98 -10.12
N LYS A 223 8.32 -18.88 -9.48
CA LYS A 223 8.11 -18.75 -8.02
C LYS A 223 7.06 -17.70 -7.70
N PHE A 224 6.40 -17.84 -6.58
CA PHE A 224 5.60 -16.78 -6.01
C PHE A 224 6.50 -15.77 -5.28
N GLY A 225 6.06 -14.53 -5.21
CA GLY A 225 6.71 -13.49 -4.42
C GLY A 225 6.35 -13.57 -2.93
N THR A 226 6.91 -12.66 -2.17
CA THR A 226 6.66 -12.48 -0.74
C THR A 226 6.23 -11.04 -0.45
N ALA A 227 5.66 -10.78 0.74
CA ALA A 227 5.38 -9.42 1.19
C ALA A 227 6.65 -8.56 1.28
N VAL A 228 7.82 -9.17 1.51
CA VAL A 228 9.11 -8.48 1.53
C VAL A 228 9.48 -7.97 0.14
N ASP A 229 9.26 -8.74 -0.93
CA ASP A 229 9.52 -8.28 -2.30
C ASP A 229 8.71 -7.02 -2.63
N ILE A 230 7.45 -6.97 -2.16
CA ILE A 230 6.59 -5.80 -2.33
C ILE A 230 7.09 -4.62 -1.49
N ALA A 231 7.49 -4.88 -0.23
CA ALA A 231 7.98 -3.83 0.67
C ALA A 231 9.26 -3.16 0.12
N GLU A 232 10.17 -3.91 -0.50
CA GLU A 232 11.38 -3.35 -1.13
C GLU A 232 11.01 -2.39 -2.27
N ALA A 233 10.07 -2.76 -3.14
CA ALA A 233 9.61 -1.92 -4.24
C ALA A 233 8.89 -0.66 -3.73
N VAL A 234 8.03 -0.79 -2.71
CA VAL A 234 7.35 0.34 -2.07
C VAL A 234 8.35 1.31 -1.46
N CYS A 235 9.31 0.81 -0.68
CA CYS A 235 10.34 1.63 -0.04
C CYS A 235 11.26 2.31 -1.06
N PHE A 236 11.59 1.65 -2.19
CA PHE A 236 12.31 2.29 -3.28
C PHE A 236 11.51 3.48 -3.85
N LEU A 237 10.24 3.28 -4.21
CA LEU A 237 9.39 4.33 -4.78
C LEU A 237 9.12 5.47 -3.78
N ALA A 238 9.07 5.17 -2.49
CA ALA A 238 8.91 6.16 -1.43
C ALA A 238 10.18 7.01 -1.20
N SER A 239 11.36 6.48 -1.50
CA SER A 239 12.65 7.10 -1.21
C SER A 239 13.07 8.15 -2.23
N ASP A 240 14.08 8.97 -1.87
CA ASP A 240 14.72 9.95 -2.77
C ASP A 240 15.41 9.31 -3.98
N LYS A 241 15.72 8.00 -3.92
CA LYS A 241 16.27 7.25 -5.07
C LYS A 241 15.30 7.21 -6.25
N ALA A 242 14.01 7.35 -5.99
CA ALA A 242 12.95 7.46 -7.00
C ALA A 242 12.55 8.92 -7.27
N GLY A 243 13.42 9.89 -7.02
CA GLY A 243 13.13 11.34 -7.07
C GLY A 243 12.64 11.86 -8.43
N PHE A 244 12.86 11.11 -9.52
CA PHE A 244 12.34 11.44 -10.86
C PHE A 244 11.30 10.43 -11.38
N VAL A 245 10.67 9.66 -10.44
CA VAL A 245 9.64 8.66 -10.75
C VAL A 245 8.33 9.11 -10.13
N THR A 246 7.34 9.45 -10.97
CA THR A 246 5.98 9.77 -10.55
C THR A 246 4.96 9.30 -11.59
N GLY A 247 3.73 8.99 -11.18
CA GLY A 247 2.66 8.51 -12.04
C GLY A 247 2.86 7.07 -12.54
N GLN A 248 3.83 6.33 -12.01
CA GLN A 248 4.20 5.01 -12.50
C GLN A 248 3.60 3.91 -11.63
N LYS A 249 3.35 2.77 -12.27
CA LYS A 249 3.07 1.49 -11.61
C LYS A 249 4.23 0.54 -11.86
N LEU A 250 4.77 -0.02 -10.78
CA LEU A 250 5.78 -1.05 -10.82
C LEU A 250 5.14 -2.41 -10.47
N ASN A 251 5.02 -3.31 -11.44
CA ASN A 251 4.59 -4.67 -11.15
C ASN A 251 5.72 -5.47 -10.51
N VAL A 252 5.41 -6.11 -9.37
CA VAL A 252 6.30 -7.04 -8.65
C VAL A 252 5.62 -8.40 -8.67
N ASP A 253 5.72 -9.09 -9.80
CA ASP A 253 4.89 -10.23 -10.17
C ASP A 253 5.66 -11.41 -10.79
N GLY A 254 7.00 -11.35 -10.74
CA GLY A 254 7.86 -12.38 -11.33
C GLY A 254 7.79 -12.47 -12.84
N GLY A 255 7.27 -11.43 -13.51
CA GLY A 255 7.06 -11.37 -14.95
C GLY A 255 5.70 -11.90 -15.39
N TYR A 256 4.74 -12.08 -14.50
CA TYR A 256 3.40 -12.58 -14.84
C TYR A 256 2.70 -11.72 -15.91
N THR A 257 2.95 -10.42 -15.95
CA THR A 257 2.29 -9.46 -16.86
C THR A 257 3.00 -9.24 -18.19
N VAL A 258 4.13 -9.88 -18.45
CA VAL A 258 4.84 -9.81 -19.74
C VAL A 258 4.44 -10.89 -20.73
#